data_1a9315f284c24edd1b48adacbefdff0f
#
_entry.id   1a9315f284c24edd1b48adacbefdff0f
#
_cell.length_a   1.000
_cell.length_b   1.000
_cell.length_c   1.000
_cell.angle_alpha   90.00
_cell.angle_beta   90.00
_cell.angle_gamma   90.00
#
_symmetry.space_group_name_H-M   'P 1'
#
loop_
_entity.id
_entity.type
_entity.pdbx_description
1 polymer ?
#
loop_
_entity_poly.entity_id
_entity_poly.type
_entity_poly.pdbx_seq_one_letter_code
_entity_poly.pdbx_strand_id
1 'polypeptide(L)'
;MLKDIRGAVRTIVVISLSAVTLWGAKADVERLTAATETLTELQTKISQGLADKAMCAIVVPSMKKAGFIVGAKYGRGYASCRKADGGWTAPAGMRIEGGSFGLQIGGADSDVVILVMNKEGMEKLLQSKFTLGGDATAAVGPVGRQGDAQTDALMHAQMLTWAKSKGVFAGVSLDGSTMRPDDDTNKELYGASATNPDILTGKYPVPADAEAFLAALNKFSPHKSS
;
A
#
# COMPACT_ATOMS: atom_id res chain seq x y z
N MET A 1 11.30 29.19 45.14
CA MET A 1 11.63 29.47 43.72
C MET A 1 12.02 28.22 42.88
N LEU A 2 12.58 27.15 43.51
CA LEU A 2 12.95 25.92 42.75
C LEU A 2 11.80 24.88 42.56
N LYS A 3 10.72 24.97 43.30
CA LYS A 3 9.58 24.02 43.21
C LYS A 3 8.67 24.26 42.00
N ASP A 4 8.53 25.50 41.54
CA ASP A 4 7.65 25.87 40.43
C ASP A 4 8.25 25.51 39.06
N ILE A 5 9.57 25.44 38.94
CA ILE A 5 10.25 25.05 37.68
C ILE A 5 10.05 23.58 37.36
N ARG A 6 9.94 22.69 38.39
CA ARG A 6 9.71 21.26 38.17
C ARG A 6 8.29 20.95 37.70
N GLY A 7 7.31 21.76 38.09
CA GLY A 7 5.92 21.65 37.61
C GLY A 7 5.75 22.06 36.17
N ALA A 8 6.36 23.19 35.77
CA ALA A 8 6.31 23.71 34.42
C ALA A 8 6.97 22.78 33.38
N VAL A 9 8.11 22.17 33.70
CA VAL A 9 8.81 21.22 32.82
C VAL A 9 8.00 19.93 32.63
N ARG A 10 7.29 19.43 33.64
CA ARG A 10 6.42 18.25 33.53
C ARG A 10 5.21 18.51 32.64
N THR A 11 4.61 19.68 32.69
CA THR A 11 3.44 20.05 31.87
C THR A 11 3.80 20.24 30.42
N ILE A 12 4.97 20.81 30.12
CA ILE A 12 5.44 20.99 28.75
C ILE A 12 5.77 19.65 28.04
N VAL A 13 6.35 18.68 28.77
CA VAL A 13 6.69 17.37 28.23
C VAL A 13 5.41 16.54 27.91
N VAL A 14 4.35 16.65 28.72
CA VAL A 14 3.09 15.94 28.46
C VAL A 14 2.33 16.54 27.27
N ILE A 15 2.36 17.84 27.08
CA ILE A 15 1.69 18.51 25.93
C ILE A 15 2.41 18.20 24.61
N SER A 16 3.74 18.08 24.60
CA SER A 16 4.49 17.74 23.37
C SER A 16 4.28 16.29 22.92
N LEU A 17 4.08 15.33 23.83
CA LEU A 17 3.83 13.93 23.48
C LEU A 17 2.44 13.71 22.87
N SER A 18 1.42 14.41 23.36
CA SER A 18 0.06 14.29 22.82
C SER A 18 -0.11 14.93 21.44
N ALA A 19 0.65 15.96 21.10
CA ALA A 19 0.59 16.59 19.78
C ALA A 19 1.16 15.69 18.67
N VAL A 20 2.22 14.94 18.93
CA VAL A 20 2.85 14.06 17.94
C VAL A 20 1.94 12.89 17.56
N THR A 21 1.19 12.31 18.50
CA THR A 21 0.26 11.21 18.21
C THR A 21 -0.96 11.64 17.40
N LEU A 22 -1.47 12.86 17.60
CA LEU A 22 -2.58 13.38 16.80
C LEU A 22 -2.18 13.66 15.33
N TRP A 23 -0.94 14.05 15.08
CA TRP A 23 -0.45 14.31 13.73
C TRP A 23 -0.23 13.02 12.92
N GLY A 24 0.26 11.96 13.56
CA GLY A 24 0.42 10.64 12.93
C GLY A 24 -0.92 10.04 12.53
N ALA A 25 -1.86 9.96 13.43
CA ALA A 25 -3.21 9.44 13.18
C ALA A 25 -3.93 10.20 12.04
N LYS A 26 -3.81 11.54 11.98
CA LYS A 26 -4.39 12.33 10.90
C LYS A 26 -3.75 12.01 9.55
N ALA A 27 -2.44 11.84 9.49
CA ALA A 27 -1.72 11.50 8.26
C ALA A 27 -2.10 10.12 7.73
N ASP A 28 -2.37 9.15 8.61
CA ASP A 28 -2.81 7.81 8.20
C ASP A 28 -4.25 7.80 7.70
N VAL A 29 -5.16 8.57 8.29
CA VAL A 29 -6.54 8.75 7.78
C VAL A 29 -6.53 9.39 6.39
N GLU A 30 -5.75 10.44 6.18
CA GLU A 30 -5.59 11.09 4.87
C GLU A 30 -5.04 10.10 3.83
N ARG A 31 -4.07 9.27 4.22
CA ARG A 31 -3.47 8.25 3.33
C ARG A 31 -4.46 7.12 3.02
N LEU A 32 -5.26 6.66 3.98
CA LEU A 32 -6.34 5.69 3.75
C LEU A 32 -7.39 6.23 2.78
N THR A 33 -7.77 7.50 2.93
CA THR A 33 -8.69 8.17 2.00
C THR A 33 -8.12 8.20 0.58
N ALA A 34 -6.87 8.64 0.42
CA ALA A 34 -6.21 8.68 -0.89
C ALA A 34 -6.04 7.28 -1.50
N ALA A 35 -5.76 6.25 -0.69
CA ALA A 35 -5.70 4.86 -1.14
C ALA A 35 -7.07 4.36 -1.61
N THR A 36 -8.15 4.74 -0.93
CA THR A 36 -9.53 4.41 -1.29
C THR A 36 -9.91 5.03 -2.65
N GLU A 37 -9.58 6.28 -2.86
CA GLU A 37 -9.82 7.00 -4.12
C GLU A 37 -9.05 6.35 -5.27
N THR A 38 -7.75 6.09 -5.08
CA THR A 38 -6.88 5.45 -6.07
C THR A 38 -7.44 4.09 -6.51
N LEU A 39 -7.87 3.26 -5.57
CA LEU A 39 -8.44 1.94 -5.85
C LEU A 39 -9.77 2.04 -6.60
N THR A 40 -10.64 2.97 -6.19
CA THR A 40 -11.94 3.20 -6.81
C THR A 40 -11.79 3.64 -8.27
N GLU A 41 -10.81 4.48 -8.57
CA GLU A 41 -10.52 4.90 -9.94
C GLU A 41 -9.95 3.75 -10.78
N LEU A 42 -9.01 2.94 -10.23
CA LEU A 42 -8.41 1.81 -10.93
C LEU A 42 -9.47 0.78 -11.34
N GLN A 43 -10.50 0.56 -10.50
CA GLN A 43 -11.60 -0.36 -10.81
C GLN A 43 -12.24 -0.08 -12.18
N THR A 44 -12.28 1.16 -12.61
CA THR A 44 -12.85 1.54 -13.91
C THR A 44 -11.91 1.31 -15.09
N LYS A 45 -10.65 0.97 -14.84
CA LYS A 45 -9.55 0.91 -15.81
C LYS A 45 -9.05 -0.50 -16.11
N ILE A 46 -9.39 -1.48 -15.28
CA ILE A 46 -8.99 -2.88 -15.48
C ILE A 46 -10.21 -3.78 -15.59
N SER A 47 -10.03 -5.01 -16.09
CA SER A 47 -11.11 -5.98 -16.15
C SER A 47 -11.48 -6.50 -14.76
N GLN A 48 -12.77 -6.78 -14.54
CA GLN A 48 -13.24 -7.35 -13.29
C GLN A 48 -12.64 -8.76 -13.07
N GLY A 49 -12.49 -9.55 -14.14
CA GLY A 49 -11.88 -10.87 -14.06
C GLY A 49 -10.44 -10.84 -13.54
N LEU A 50 -9.68 -9.79 -13.86
CA LEU A 50 -8.33 -9.60 -13.34
C LEU A 50 -8.36 -9.20 -11.86
N ALA A 51 -9.22 -8.26 -11.49
CA ALA A 51 -9.41 -7.85 -10.10
C ALA A 51 -9.82 -9.02 -9.20
N ASP A 52 -10.71 -9.89 -9.68
CA ASP A 52 -11.23 -11.04 -8.93
C ASP A 52 -10.17 -12.14 -8.68
N LYS A 53 -9.11 -12.18 -9.48
CA LYS A 53 -7.98 -13.09 -9.29
C LYS A 53 -6.97 -12.62 -8.23
N ALA A 54 -7.03 -11.35 -7.84
CA ALA A 54 -6.10 -10.81 -6.86
C ALA A 54 -6.28 -11.45 -5.48
N MET A 55 -5.19 -12.00 -4.95
CA MET A 55 -5.12 -12.52 -3.58
C MET A 55 -4.88 -11.41 -2.56
N CYS A 56 -4.06 -10.42 -2.91
CA CYS A 56 -3.86 -9.21 -2.11
C CYS A 56 -3.81 -7.98 -3.02
N ALA A 57 -4.15 -6.84 -2.45
CA ALA A 57 -3.98 -5.53 -3.08
C ALA A 57 -3.10 -4.65 -2.20
N ILE A 58 -2.14 -3.98 -2.81
CA ILE A 58 -1.27 -3.00 -2.16
C ILE A 58 -1.52 -1.66 -2.86
N VAL A 59 -1.85 -0.63 -2.09
CA VAL A 59 -2.09 0.72 -2.60
C VAL A 59 -1.15 1.68 -1.91
N VAL A 60 -0.34 2.36 -2.69
CA VAL A 60 0.64 3.36 -2.24
C VAL A 60 0.31 4.70 -2.89
N PRO A 61 -0.53 5.53 -2.24
CA PRO A 61 -0.85 6.85 -2.76
C PRO A 61 0.35 7.80 -2.66
N SER A 62 0.43 8.74 -3.58
CA SER A 62 1.41 9.82 -3.59
C SER A 62 2.86 9.36 -3.41
N MET A 63 3.23 8.23 -4.08
CA MET A 63 4.63 7.78 -4.11
C MET A 63 5.50 8.87 -4.75
N LYS A 64 6.50 9.31 -4.03
CA LYS A 64 7.42 10.36 -4.45
C LYS A 64 8.57 9.78 -5.25
N LYS A 65 8.88 10.46 -6.37
CA LYS A 65 10.13 10.24 -7.12
C LYS A 65 10.87 11.57 -7.17
N ALA A 66 12.14 11.56 -6.83
CA ALA A 66 12.99 12.74 -6.91
C ALA A 66 14.38 12.35 -7.40
N GLY A 67 14.96 13.18 -8.28
CA GLY A 67 16.31 12.96 -8.79
C GLY A 67 16.55 13.63 -10.15
N PHE A 68 17.81 13.52 -10.57
CA PHE A 68 18.29 13.96 -11.88
C PHE A 68 19.19 12.85 -12.43
N ILE A 69 18.83 12.19 -13.53
CA ILE A 69 19.47 11.00 -14.11
C ILE A 69 19.36 9.79 -13.17
N VAL A 70 19.82 9.92 -11.93
CA VAL A 70 19.67 8.95 -10.85
C VAL A 70 18.86 9.60 -9.74
N GLY A 71 17.87 8.91 -9.21
CA GLY A 71 17.01 9.42 -8.16
C GLY A 71 16.59 8.33 -7.17
N ALA A 72 15.75 8.71 -6.23
CA ALA A 72 15.10 7.83 -5.29
C ALA A 72 13.59 7.85 -5.48
N LYS A 73 12.94 6.73 -5.16
CA LYS A 73 11.48 6.63 -5.00
C LYS A 73 11.16 6.14 -3.60
N TYR A 74 10.12 6.72 -3.03
CA TYR A 74 9.64 6.39 -1.70
C TYR A 74 8.13 6.59 -1.62
N GLY A 75 7.43 5.65 -1.01
CA GLY A 75 6.00 5.75 -0.74
C GLY A 75 5.57 4.90 0.45
N ARG A 76 4.51 5.35 1.13
CA ARG A 76 3.83 4.62 2.20
C ARG A 76 2.41 4.33 1.76
N GLY A 77 1.88 3.18 2.15
CA GLY A 77 0.53 2.75 1.76
C GLY A 77 0.08 1.55 2.57
N TYR A 78 -0.87 0.82 2.02
CA TYR A 78 -1.54 -0.28 2.71
C TYR A 78 -1.64 -1.50 1.84
N ALA A 79 -1.48 -2.67 2.45
CA ALA A 79 -1.78 -3.97 1.87
C ALA A 79 -2.99 -4.60 2.58
N SER A 80 -3.83 -5.29 1.82
CA SER A 80 -4.88 -6.13 2.37
C SER A 80 -4.99 -7.40 1.52
N CYS A 81 -5.29 -8.53 2.15
CA CYS A 81 -5.36 -9.83 1.50
C CYS A 81 -6.76 -10.45 1.62
N ARG A 82 -7.09 -11.36 0.72
CA ARG A 82 -8.31 -12.15 0.76
C ARG A 82 -8.33 -13.06 1.97
N LYS A 83 -9.45 -13.09 2.66
CA LYS A 83 -9.71 -14.06 3.71
C LYS A 83 -10.34 -15.33 3.14
N ALA A 84 -10.13 -16.46 3.80
CA ALA A 84 -10.70 -17.74 3.38
C ALA A 84 -12.24 -17.75 3.44
N ASP A 85 -12.83 -17.00 4.36
CA ASP A 85 -14.27 -16.83 4.56
C ASP A 85 -14.90 -15.74 3.67
N GLY A 86 -14.11 -15.13 2.79
CA GLY A 86 -14.49 -13.99 1.96
C GLY A 86 -14.14 -12.64 2.57
N GLY A 87 -14.23 -11.60 1.73
CA GLY A 87 -13.82 -10.25 2.08
C GLY A 87 -12.30 -10.08 2.17
N TRP A 88 -11.87 -9.00 2.86
CA TRP A 88 -10.49 -8.59 2.94
C TRP A 88 -10.03 -8.45 4.39
N THR A 89 -8.75 -8.66 4.63
CA THR A 89 -8.14 -8.45 5.96
C THR A 89 -8.06 -6.98 6.30
N ALA A 90 -7.84 -6.66 7.57
CA ALA A 90 -7.46 -5.32 7.99
C ALA A 90 -6.20 -4.84 7.22
N PRO A 91 -6.06 -3.52 6.93
CA PRO A 91 -4.94 -3.00 6.14
C PRO A 91 -3.64 -3.00 6.93
N ALA A 92 -2.60 -3.63 6.40
CA ALA A 92 -1.25 -3.58 6.94
C ALA A 92 -0.44 -2.45 6.28
N GLY A 93 0.30 -1.68 7.06
CA GLY A 93 1.18 -0.64 6.57
C GLY A 93 2.32 -1.20 5.71
N MET A 94 2.55 -0.60 4.55
CA MET A 94 3.59 -0.97 3.59
C MET A 94 4.41 0.24 3.17
N ARG A 95 5.72 0.02 2.94
CA ARG A 95 6.61 0.98 2.30
C ARG A 95 7.19 0.43 1.01
N ILE A 96 7.29 1.30 -0.01
CA ILE A 96 8.04 1.05 -1.23
C ILE A 96 9.22 2.01 -1.29
N GLU A 97 10.40 1.49 -1.55
CA GLU A 97 11.65 2.24 -1.61
C GLU A 97 12.49 1.75 -2.78
N GLY A 98 13.33 2.62 -3.35
CA GLY A 98 14.26 2.16 -4.39
C GLY A 98 14.91 3.30 -5.14
N GLY A 99 15.89 2.92 -5.96
CA GLY A 99 16.44 3.80 -6.96
C GLY A 99 15.46 4.06 -8.10
N SER A 100 15.59 5.19 -8.74
CA SER A 100 14.93 5.50 -10.00
C SER A 100 15.96 6.01 -11.00
N PHE A 101 15.83 5.55 -12.25
CA PHE A 101 16.60 6.08 -13.37
C PHE A 101 15.65 6.81 -14.31
N GLY A 102 16.04 7.97 -14.80
CA GLY A 102 15.26 8.71 -15.77
C GLY A 102 15.81 10.11 -16.02
N LEU A 103 15.57 10.61 -17.22
CA LEU A 103 15.99 11.95 -17.64
C LEU A 103 15.07 13.08 -17.14
N GLN A 104 14.16 12.79 -16.20
CA GLN A 104 13.27 13.80 -15.65
C GLN A 104 13.98 14.57 -14.55
N ILE A 105 14.10 15.89 -14.74
CA ILE A 105 14.53 16.85 -13.72
C ILE A 105 13.30 17.20 -12.89
N GLY A 106 13.35 16.96 -11.57
CA GLY A 106 12.29 17.36 -10.64
C GLY A 106 11.67 16.21 -9.87
N GLY A 107 10.65 16.57 -9.08
CA GLY A 107 9.82 15.62 -8.33
C GLY A 107 8.60 15.22 -9.14
N ALA A 108 8.18 13.97 -9.01
CA ALA A 108 6.90 13.47 -9.51
C ALA A 108 6.21 12.67 -8.43
N ASP A 109 4.91 12.89 -8.29
CA ASP A 109 4.04 12.10 -7.44
C ASP A 109 3.22 11.14 -8.33
N SER A 110 3.05 9.92 -7.86
CA SER A 110 2.20 8.93 -8.51
C SER A 110 1.54 8.02 -7.48
N ASP A 111 0.27 7.70 -7.71
CA ASP A 111 -0.39 6.66 -6.93
C ASP A 111 -0.04 5.31 -7.55
N VAL A 112 0.35 4.35 -6.73
CA VAL A 112 0.76 3.02 -7.17
C VAL A 112 -0.21 1.98 -6.64
N VAL A 113 -0.63 1.05 -7.52
CA VAL A 113 -1.38 -0.14 -7.13
C VAL A 113 -0.63 -1.38 -7.58
N ILE A 114 -0.51 -2.34 -6.67
CA ILE A 114 0.11 -3.65 -6.93
C ILE A 114 -0.92 -4.71 -6.55
N LEU A 115 -1.28 -5.57 -7.48
CA LEU A 115 -2.10 -6.75 -7.22
C LEU A 115 -1.20 -7.98 -7.11
N VAL A 116 -1.35 -8.70 -6.01
CA VAL A 116 -0.69 -10.00 -5.79
C VAL A 116 -1.60 -11.08 -6.37
N MET A 117 -1.10 -11.82 -7.36
CA MET A 117 -1.94 -12.66 -8.21
C MET A 117 -1.95 -14.15 -7.83
N ASN A 118 -0.97 -14.59 -7.05
CA ASN A 118 -0.82 -15.99 -6.69
C ASN A 118 -0.26 -16.16 -5.26
N LYS A 119 -0.22 -17.42 -4.82
CA LYS A 119 0.22 -17.78 -3.47
C LYS A 119 1.69 -17.46 -3.22
N GLU A 120 2.53 -17.66 -4.21
CA GLU A 120 3.96 -17.35 -4.14
C GLU A 120 4.19 -15.86 -3.90
N GLY A 121 3.44 -14.99 -4.61
CA GLY A 121 3.45 -13.55 -4.37
C GLY A 121 2.96 -13.16 -2.98
N MET A 122 1.93 -13.85 -2.46
CA MET A 122 1.45 -13.64 -1.10
C MET A 122 2.52 -14.04 -0.07
N GLU A 123 3.21 -15.18 -0.26
CA GLU A 123 4.30 -15.60 0.61
C GLU A 123 5.45 -14.58 0.64
N LYS A 124 5.74 -13.91 -0.49
CA LYS A 124 6.70 -12.79 -0.52
C LYS A 124 6.21 -11.60 0.29
N LEU A 125 4.93 -11.24 0.16
CA LEU A 125 4.34 -10.13 0.91
C LEU A 125 4.39 -10.34 2.43
N LEU A 126 4.36 -11.59 2.90
CA LEU A 126 4.47 -11.92 4.33
C LEU A 126 5.91 -11.89 4.86
N GLN A 127 6.93 -11.73 4.00
CA GLN A 127 8.31 -11.57 4.42
C GLN A 127 8.57 -10.15 4.95
N SER A 128 9.65 -10.00 5.71
CA SER A 128 10.05 -8.70 6.26
C SER A 128 10.53 -7.71 5.19
N LYS A 129 10.97 -8.21 4.03
CA LYS A 129 11.45 -7.42 2.90
C LYS A 129 11.53 -8.29 1.66
N PHE A 130 11.17 -7.73 0.50
CA PHE A 130 11.39 -8.35 -0.81
C PHE A 130 11.58 -7.29 -1.90
N THR A 131 12.20 -7.66 -3.01
CA THR A 131 12.49 -6.79 -4.15
C THR A 131 11.66 -7.21 -5.35
N LEU A 132 10.93 -6.27 -5.93
CA LEU A 132 10.18 -6.47 -7.17
C LEU A 132 11.14 -6.66 -8.34
N GLY A 133 10.88 -7.64 -9.20
CA GLY A 133 11.75 -8.04 -10.31
C GLY A 133 12.97 -8.87 -9.88
N GLY A 134 13.23 -9.00 -8.56
CA GLY A 134 14.27 -9.84 -8.00
C GLY A 134 13.71 -11.03 -7.22
N ASP A 135 13.19 -10.74 -6.01
CA ASP A 135 12.63 -11.79 -5.13
C ASP A 135 11.20 -12.18 -5.53
N ALA A 136 10.44 -11.25 -6.09
CA ALA A 136 9.09 -11.46 -6.60
C ALA A 136 9.00 -11.02 -8.07
N THR A 137 8.47 -11.88 -8.93
CA THR A 137 8.23 -11.52 -10.33
C THR A 137 7.09 -10.49 -10.42
N ALA A 138 7.39 -9.34 -11.03
CA ALA A 138 6.44 -8.28 -11.25
C ALA A 138 6.27 -8.03 -12.75
N ALA A 139 5.04 -7.82 -13.19
CA ALA A 139 4.76 -7.46 -14.57
C ALA A 139 3.92 -6.18 -14.63
N VAL A 140 4.02 -5.50 -15.75
CA VAL A 140 3.23 -4.33 -16.08
C VAL A 140 1.77 -4.71 -16.21
N GLY A 141 0.90 -4.11 -15.41
CA GLY A 141 -0.53 -4.41 -15.42
C GLY A 141 -1.21 -3.88 -16.69
N PRO A 142 -2.10 -4.65 -17.32
CA PRO A 142 -2.83 -4.22 -18.50
C PRO A 142 -3.88 -3.16 -18.14
N VAL A 143 -4.11 -2.19 -19.04
CA VAL A 143 -5.15 -1.17 -18.90
C VAL A 143 -6.18 -1.36 -19.99
N GLY A 144 -7.45 -1.27 -19.63
CA GLY A 144 -8.60 -1.47 -20.52
C GLY A 144 -9.46 -2.67 -20.12
N ARG A 145 -10.73 -2.62 -20.44
CA ARG A 145 -11.71 -3.68 -20.12
C ARG A 145 -11.49 -4.97 -20.90
N GLN A 146 -10.78 -4.92 -22.01
CA GLN A 146 -10.42 -6.07 -22.85
C GLN A 146 -8.99 -6.59 -22.55
N GLY A 147 -8.39 -6.14 -21.43
CA GLY A 147 -7.05 -6.54 -21.00
C GLY A 147 -6.93 -8.01 -20.52
N ASP A 148 -7.87 -8.86 -20.89
CA ASP A 148 -7.80 -10.32 -20.70
C ASP A 148 -6.83 -11.00 -21.68
N ALA A 149 -6.10 -10.23 -22.51
CA ALA A 149 -5.04 -10.77 -23.34
C ALA A 149 -3.95 -11.35 -22.41
N GLN A 150 -4.08 -12.64 -22.18
CA GLN A 150 -3.16 -13.45 -21.37
C GLN A 150 -1.86 -13.59 -22.15
N THR A 151 -0.94 -12.66 -21.92
CA THR A 151 0.46 -12.90 -22.31
C THR A 151 1.06 -13.84 -21.27
N ASP A 152 2.02 -14.69 -21.69
CA ASP A 152 2.73 -15.60 -20.76
C ASP A 152 3.29 -14.85 -19.54
N ALA A 153 3.77 -13.62 -19.73
CA ALA A 153 4.27 -12.77 -18.66
C ALA A 153 3.20 -12.44 -17.59
N LEU A 154 1.94 -12.19 -17.99
CA LEU A 154 0.84 -11.92 -17.06
C LEU A 154 0.38 -13.18 -16.33
N MET A 155 0.44 -14.33 -16.98
CA MET A 155 0.03 -15.61 -16.39
C MET A 155 0.98 -16.10 -15.31
N HIS A 156 2.27 -15.77 -15.42
CA HIS A 156 3.31 -16.19 -14.48
C HIS A 156 3.74 -15.10 -13.49
N ALA A 157 3.26 -13.87 -13.66
CA ALA A 157 3.58 -12.79 -12.73
C ALA A 157 2.99 -13.05 -11.35
N GLN A 158 3.81 -12.94 -10.32
CA GLN A 158 3.36 -12.95 -8.93
C GLN A 158 2.64 -11.65 -8.58
N MET A 159 3.03 -10.55 -9.20
CA MET A 159 2.49 -9.22 -8.95
C MET A 159 2.27 -8.47 -10.27
N LEU A 160 1.15 -7.74 -10.34
CA LEU A 160 0.85 -6.81 -11.43
C LEU A 160 0.84 -5.39 -10.91
N THR A 161 1.40 -4.44 -11.68
CA THR A 161 1.70 -3.10 -11.18
C THR A 161 1.16 -2.01 -12.09
N TRP A 162 0.51 -1.00 -11.47
CA TRP A 162 0.00 0.20 -12.12
C TRP A 162 0.45 1.44 -11.37
N ALA A 163 0.57 2.55 -12.09
CA ALA A 163 0.67 3.86 -11.49
C ALA A 163 -0.31 4.83 -12.13
N LYS A 164 -0.84 5.75 -11.32
CA LYS A 164 -1.59 6.92 -11.75
C LYS A 164 -0.70 8.15 -11.62
N SER A 165 -0.53 8.87 -12.70
CA SER A 165 0.15 10.15 -12.73
C SER A 165 -0.66 11.14 -13.53
N LYS A 166 -0.84 12.36 -13.02
CA LYS A 166 -1.68 13.40 -13.65
C LYS A 166 -3.07 12.90 -14.09
N GLY A 167 -3.70 12.06 -13.25
CA GLY A 167 -5.05 11.54 -13.49
C GLY A 167 -5.15 10.37 -14.47
N VAL A 168 -4.04 9.89 -15.04
CA VAL A 168 -4.01 8.79 -16.00
C VAL A 168 -3.36 7.56 -15.38
N PHE A 169 -4.04 6.41 -15.44
CA PHE A 169 -3.47 5.11 -15.09
C PHE A 169 -2.73 4.50 -16.27
N ALA A 170 -1.56 3.95 -15.97
CA ALA A 170 -0.79 3.11 -16.88
C ALA A 170 -0.17 1.96 -16.09
N GLY A 171 0.06 0.84 -16.76
CA GLY A 171 0.94 -0.18 -16.21
C GLY A 171 2.38 0.33 -16.17
N VAL A 172 3.10 0.02 -15.10
CA VAL A 172 4.48 0.49 -14.90
C VAL A 172 5.36 -0.63 -14.41
N SER A 173 6.67 -0.59 -14.74
CA SER A 173 7.65 -1.43 -14.06
C SER A 173 8.07 -0.77 -12.75
N LEU A 174 8.07 -1.57 -11.69
CA LEU A 174 8.60 -1.23 -10.37
C LEU A 174 9.84 -2.04 -10.03
N ASP A 175 10.46 -2.70 -11.00
CA ASP A 175 11.64 -3.54 -10.79
C ASP A 175 12.74 -2.79 -10.05
N GLY A 176 13.44 -3.52 -9.17
CA GLY A 176 14.45 -2.97 -8.28
C GLY A 176 13.87 -2.17 -7.10
N SER A 177 12.53 -2.07 -6.96
CA SER A 177 11.92 -1.49 -5.77
C SER A 177 11.88 -2.50 -4.64
N THR A 178 12.24 -2.07 -3.44
CA THR A 178 12.10 -2.85 -2.22
C THR A 178 10.77 -2.55 -1.56
N MET A 179 10.04 -3.60 -1.22
CA MET A 179 8.81 -3.56 -0.44
C MET A 179 9.11 -4.06 0.97
N ARG A 180 8.58 -3.39 1.98
CA ARG A 180 8.70 -3.80 3.39
C ARG A 180 7.54 -3.29 4.24
N PRO A 181 7.30 -3.90 5.43
CA PRO A 181 6.36 -3.39 6.42
C PRO A 181 6.64 -1.93 6.79
N ASP A 182 5.59 -1.20 7.06
CA ASP A 182 5.63 0.10 7.71
C ASP A 182 5.19 -0.07 9.17
N ASP A 183 6.16 -0.40 10.02
CA ASP A 183 5.93 -0.71 11.42
C ASP A 183 5.36 0.48 12.19
N ASP A 184 5.69 1.71 11.79
CA ASP A 184 5.14 2.92 12.40
C ASP A 184 3.63 3.01 12.15
N THR A 185 3.19 2.82 10.89
CA THR A 185 1.76 2.76 10.54
C THR A 185 1.04 1.62 11.27
N ASN A 186 1.64 0.43 11.33
CA ASN A 186 1.02 -0.70 12.06
C ASN A 186 0.88 -0.41 13.55
N LYS A 187 1.89 0.20 14.14
CA LYS A 187 1.85 0.60 15.55
C LYS A 187 0.76 1.64 15.84
N GLU A 188 0.56 2.59 14.93
CA GLU A 188 -0.47 3.62 15.06
C GLU A 188 -1.88 3.00 14.93
N LEU A 189 -2.09 2.08 13.99
CA LEU A 189 -3.39 1.46 13.75
C LEU A 189 -3.76 0.36 14.76
N TYR A 190 -2.77 -0.43 15.23
CA TYR A 190 -3.03 -1.68 15.97
C TYR A 190 -2.26 -1.82 17.26
N GLY A 191 -1.32 -0.92 17.56
CA GLY A 191 -0.43 -1.02 18.71
C GLY A 191 0.92 -1.70 18.41
N ALA A 192 1.81 -1.69 19.39
CA ALA A 192 3.24 -1.96 19.20
C ALA A 192 3.62 -3.39 18.77
N SER A 193 2.73 -4.37 18.94
CA SER A 193 2.99 -5.79 18.63
C SER A 193 2.44 -6.25 17.28
N ALA A 194 1.81 -5.35 16.50
CA ALA A 194 1.19 -5.71 15.24
C ALA A 194 2.23 -5.91 14.13
N THR A 195 2.24 -7.11 13.54
CA THR A 195 3.11 -7.45 12.40
C THR A 195 2.30 -7.61 11.13
N ASN A 196 2.90 -7.34 9.95
CA ASN A 196 2.22 -7.55 8.67
C ASN A 196 1.70 -8.98 8.50
N PRO A 197 2.46 -10.06 8.82
CA PRO A 197 1.93 -11.42 8.75
C PRO A 197 0.67 -11.62 9.60
N ASP A 198 0.62 -11.07 10.81
CA ASP A 198 -0.55 -11.23 11.68
C ASP A 198 -1.76 -10.43 11.16
N ILE A 199 -1.55 -9.21 10.68
CA ILE A 199 -2.62 -8.38 10.12
C ILE A 199 -3.16 -9.01 8.82
N LEU A 200 -2.28 -9.38 7.89
CA LEU A 200 -2.64 -9.92 6.57
C LEU A 200 -3.18 -11.35 6.61
N THR A 201 -3.02 -12.07 7.74
CA THR A 201 -3.69 -13.36 7.99
C THR A 201 -5.01 -13.22 8.77
N GLY A 202 -5.45 -11.99 9.06
CA GLY A 202 -6.76 -11.70 9.62
C GLY A 202 -6.83 -11.78 11.16
N LYS A 203 -5.71 -11.71 11.87
CA LYS A 203 -5.69 -11.74 13.35
C LYS A 203 -6.11 -10.41 14.00
N TYR A 204 -6.17 -9.33 13.22
CA TYR A 204 -6.53 -8.01 13.71
C TYR A 204 -7.89 -7.57 13.18
N PRO A 205 -8.70 -6.87 13.99
CA PRO A 205 -9.95 -6.28 13.53
C PRO A 205 -9.66 -5.10 12.59
N VAL A 206 -10.64 -4.77 11.75
CA VAL A 206 -10.56 -3.59 10.87
C VAL A 206 -10.74 -2.33 11.73
N PRO A 207 -9.80 -1.37 11.70
CA PRO A 207 -9.98 -0.08 12.36
C PRO A 207 -11.12 0.70 11.69
N ALA A 208 -11.86 1.52 12.47
CA ALA A 208 -12.96 2.34 11.95
C ALA A 208 -12.53 3.25 10.79
N ASP A 209 -11.34 3.84 10.87
CA ASP A 209 -10.78 4.70 9.83
C ASP A 209 -10.47 3.96 8.51
N ALA A 210 -10.39 2.62 8.55
CA ALA A 210 -10.12 1.79 7.38
C ALA A 210 -11.37 1.17 6.73
N GLU A 211 -12.57 1.38 7.27
CA GLU A 211 -13.81 0.80 6.74
C GLU A 211 -14.09 1.22 5.29
N ALA A 212 -13.86 2.49 4.96
CA ALA A 212 -14.04 3.00 3.59
C ALA A 212 -13.08 2.32 2.60
N PHE A 213 -11.82 2.07 3.00
CA PHE A 213 -10.84 1.35 2.20
C PHE A 213 -11.27 -0.10 1.96
N LEU A 214 -11.74 -0.79 3.00
CA LEU A 214 -12.25 -2.15 2.88
C LEU A 214 -13.53 -2.22 2.00
N ALA A 215 -14.41 -1.25 2.11
CA ALA A 215 -15.60 -1.15 1.26
C ALA A 215 -15.19 -0.98 -0.23
N ALA A 216 -14.17 -0.16 -0.50
CA ALA A 216 -13.62 -0.01 -1.86
C ALA A 216 -12.98 -1.30 -2.37
N LEU A 217 -12.23 -2.03 -1.55
CA LEU A 217 -11.69 -3.35 -1.88
C LEU A 217 -12.78 -4.37 -2.20
N ASN A 218 -13.83 -4.42 -1.40
CA ASN A 218 -14.98 -5.31 -1.63
C ASN A 218 -15.71 -4.96 -2.93
N LYS A 219 -15.81 -3.68 -3.27
CA LYS A 219 -16.38 -3.24 -4.54
C LYS A 219 -15.45 -3.52 -5.72
N PHE A 220 -14.13 -3.31 -5.53
CA PHE A 220 -13.09 -3.56 -6.54
C PHE A 220 -13.06 -5.04 -6.95
N SER A 221 -13.19 -5.93 -5.99
CA SER A 221 -13.20 -7.37 -6.21
C SER A 221 -14.09 -8.05 -5.18
N PRO A 222 -15.41 -8.15 -5.48
CA PRO A 222 -16.38 -8.82 -4.62
C PRO A 222 -16.07 -10.30 -4.48
N HIS A 223 -16.36 -10.85 -3.30
CA HIS A 223 -16.32 -12.29 -3.10
C HIS A 223 -17.44 -12.95 -3.93
N LYS A 224 -17.07 -13.80 -4.86
CA LYS A 224 -18.03 -14.73 -5.46
C LYS A 224 -18.04 -15.97 -4.56
N SER A 225 -19.13 -16.16 -3.80
CA SER A 225 -19.40 -17.45 -3.19
C SER A 225 -19.44 -18.50 -4.31
N SER A 226 -18.56 -19.47 -4.23
CA SER A 226 -18.54 -20.64 -5.11
C SER A 226 -19.80 -21.46 -4.91
#